data_fd64e1e5510766f0dcf848ae6f8d43fe
#
_entry.id   fd64e1e5510766f0dcf848ae6f8d43fe
#
_cell.length_a   1.000
_cell.length_b   1.000
_cell.length_c   1.000
_cell.angle_alpha   90.00
_cell.angle_beta   90.00
_cell.angle_gamma   90.00
#
_symmetry.space_group_name_H-M   'P 1'
#
loop_
_entity.id
_entity.type
_entity.pdbx_description
1 polymer ?
#
loop_
_entity_poly.entity_id
_entity_poly.type
_entity_poly.pdbx_seq_one_letter_code
_entity_poly.pdbx_strand_id
1 'polypeptide(L)'
;MSQTRTDDDLERDDDLARTSDAEERADAGMSTAPAQDDGDAEMRQPQLGVVGWLRWLWRQLTSMRVALILLFLLSVAATPPTLIPQRPVSPIKVSQYFRDHPDRAKIMDKFQLFDVFSSWWFASIYILLFISLAGCIVPRCWAHAKTLRAKPPSAPRNFARLPAYARWETSADPDAVLEVARGALKKRRFRLNPTADSIAAEKGYARETGNLLFHIALFGILVAFALGSLYSVKGGKIVVEGGSFANVLTQYDDRQFGALVDADNLEPFGFRLKSVDQTFQPTGAKRGEPRSFTAHIESWYGHEGKDKSGTIKVNHPLQVGDTKVFMIATGYAPEVTVRDAKGKIAYKGPTIFLPQDGNRTSTGVIKVPDVSIGLKQLGFDAQFLPSAPMDPDGNLLVDPRRGPISVFPSLLNPRLMISGYEGDLGMDSGIPQNIYALKADKMAKFMDGTDVWRKALKVGDTVQLPNGAGSITFDGVKTWANFQVASEPGKGLALFSVVAAILGLVLSLFVRRRRMWVRAVEGPDGHTVVEVGGLARTEGGGLGEEVQEFVDALREAAPANSSGTKVKE
;
A
#
# COMPACT_ATOMS: atom_id res chain seq x y z
N MET A 1 -1.46 -37.29 -30.12
CA MET A 1 -0.94 -38.53 -29.54
C MET A 1 -0.93 -38.37 -28.03
N SER A 2 -1.91 -38.98 -27.39
CA SER A 2 -2.15 -39.01 -25.96
C SER A 2 -1.25 -40.06 -25.32
N GLN A 3 -0.44 -39.70 -24.33
CA GLN A 3 0.17 -40.69 -23.45
C GLN A 3 -0.47 -40.54 -22.06
N THR A 4 -1.20 -41.56 -21.73
CA THR A 4 -1.80 -41.88 -20.44
C THR A 4 -0.70 -42.12 -19.40
N ARG A 5 -0.72 -41.34 -18.34
CA ARG A 5 0.06 -41.53 -17.10
C ARG A 5 -0.59 -42.69 -16.32
N THR A 6 0.17 -43.68 -15.96
CA THR A 6 -0.29 -44.89 -15.23
C THR A 6 -0.30 -44.63 -13.72
N ASP A 7 -1.24 -45.27 -13.02
CA ASP A 7 -1.53 -45.13 -11.58
C ASP A 7 -0.39 -45.48 -10.60
N ASP A 8 0.74 -45.98 -11.09
CA ASP A 8 1.91 -46.35 -10.29
C ASP A 8 2.75 -45.19 -9.77
N ASP A 9 2.56 -43.98 -10.31
CA ASP A 9 3.30 -42.77 -9.84
C ASP A 9 2.66 -42.07 -8.63
N LEU A 10 1.42 -42.41 -8.26
CA LEU A 10 0.71 -41.81 -7.12
C LEU A 10 0.95 -42.55 -5.78
N GLU A 11 1.35 -43.83 -5.81
CA GLU A 11 1.68 -44.56 -4.58
C GLU A 11 3.07 -44.26 -4.02
N ARG A 12 3.98 -43.66 -4.82
CA ARG A 12 5.35 -43.33 -4.38
C ARG A 12 5.48 -42.07 -3.55
N ASP A 13 4.54 -41.13 -3.71
CA ASP A 13 4.56 -39.87 -2.96
C ASP A 13 3.92 -40.00 -1.57
N ASP A 14 3.06 -41.02 -1.35
CA ASP A 14 2.44 -41.26 -0.04
C ASP A 14 3.35 -42.00 0.95
N ASP A 15 4.33 -42.78 0.47
CA ASP A 15 5.26 -43.49 1.34
C ASP A 15 6.39 -42.58 1.92
N LEU A 16 6.71 -41.46 1.25
CA LEU A 16 7.69 -40.49 1.73
C LEU A 16 7.10 -39.55 2.81
N ALA A 17 5.79 -39.38 2.81
CA ALA A 17 5.11 -38.63 3.87
C ALA A 17 4.95 -39.43 5.17
N ARG A 18 4.89 -40.77 5.07
CA ARG A 18 4.74 -41.66 6.25
C ARG A 18 6.04 -41.88 7.02
N THR A 19 7.20 -41.72 6.40
CA THR A 19 8.50 -41.88 7.07
C THR A 19 8.92 -40.69 7.93
N SER A 20 8.38 -39.49 7.71
CA SER A 20 8.65 -38.33 8.55
C SER A 20 7.90 -38.32 9.90
N ASP A 21 6.74 -39.01 9.94
CA ASP A 21 5.94 -39.12 11.18
C ASP A 21 6.37 -40.30 12.09
N ALA A 22 7.21 -41.20 11.58
CA ALA A 22 7.68 -42.35 12.32
C ALA A 22 8.92 -42.07 13.21
N GLU A 23 9.73 -41.07 12.84
CA GLU A 23 10.91 -40.68 13.66
C GLU A 23 10.57 -39.81 14.89
N GLU A 24 9.39 -39.18 14.90
CA GLU A 24 8.94 -38.35 16.03
C GLU A 24 8.28 -39.19 17.17
N ARG A 25 8.03 -40.49 16.92
CA ARG A 25 7.38 -41.40 17.88
C ARG A 25 8.31 -42.38 18.63
N ALA A 26 9.59 -42.37 18.31
CA ALA A 26 10.54 -43.35 18.89
C ALA A 26 11.09 -43.00 20.29
N ASP A 27 10.70 -41.85 20.87
CA ASP A 27 11.23 -41.38 22.16
C ASP A 27 10.20 -41.37 23.33
N ALA A 28 9.11 -42.14 23.21
CA ALA A 28 8.17 -42.36 24.30
C ALA A 28 8.19 -43.84 24.69
N GLY A 29 8.76 -44.09 25.88
CA GLY A 29 8.99 -45.42 26.46
C GLY A 29 7.79 -46.37 26.38
N MET A 30 8.05 -47.55 25.85
CA MET A 30 7.14 -48.68 25.74
C MET A 30 7.04 -49.43 27.05
N SER A 31 5.87 -49.36 27.70
CA SER A 31 5.45 -50.32 28.73
C SER A 31 4.49 -51.32 28.08
N THR A 32 4.90 -52.58 28.05
CA THR A 32 4.07 -53.72 27.57
C THR A 32 3.18 -54.22 28.70
N ALA A 33 1.86 -54.20 28.50
CA ALA A 33 0.90 -55.00 29.25
C ALA A 33 -0.07 -55.69 28.23
N PRO A 34 -0.61 -56.89 28.54
CA PRO A 34 -1.20 -57.80 27.57
C PRO A 34 -2.61 -57.40 27.15
N ALA A 35 -2.96 -57.79 25.90
CA ALA A 35 -4.26 -57.58 25.28
C ALA A 35 -5.36 -58.33 26.07
N GLN A 36 -6.40 -57.61 26.47
CA GLN A 36 -7.74 -58.14 26.73
C GLN A 36 -8.67 -57.62 25.62
N ASP A 37 -9.26 -58.59 24.98
CA ASP A 37 -10.33 -58.50 24.00
C ASP A 37 -11.63 -58.11 24.75
N ASP A 38 -12.18 -56.94 24.44
CA ASP A 38 -13.56 -56.60 24.79
C ASP A 38 -14.13 -55.60 23.75
N GLY A 39 -15.27 -56.03 23.27
CA GLY A 39 -16.04 -55.49 22.17
C GLY A 39 -16.39 -54.00 22.25
N ASP A 40 -16.68 -53.42 21.11
CA ASP A 40 -17.42 -52.20 20.81
C ASP A 40 -17.40 -51.08 21.83
N ALA A 41 -16.22 -50.56 22.14
CA ALA A 41 -16.10 -49.27 22.76
C ALA A 41 -16.22 -48.16 21.68
N GLU A 42 -17.43 -47.61 21.53
CA GLU A 42 -17.59 -46.31 20.92
C GLU A 42 -16.45 -45.40 21.37
N MET A 43 -15.59 -44.97 20.48
CA MET A 43 -14.55 -43.96 20.75
C MET A 43 -15.26 -42.68 21.16
N ARG A 44 -15.63 -42.55 22.43
CA ARG A 44 -16.10 -41.28 22.99
C ARG A 44 -14.96 -40.29 22.88
N GLN A 45 -15.10 -39.41 21.90
CA GLN A 45 -14.20 -38.25 21.78
C GLN A 45 -14.24 -37.52 23.14
N PRO A 46 -13.08 -37.26 23.76
CA PRO A 46 -13.05 -36.58 25.05
C PRO A 46 -13.74 -35.22 24.87
N GLN A 47 -14.74 -34.95 25.75
CA GLN A 47 -15.40 -33.66 25.75
C GLN A 47 -14.36 -32.60 26.09
N LEU A 48 -13.98 -31.79 25.10
CA LEU A 48 -13.07 -30.68 25.25
C LEU A 48 -13.73 -29.62 26.13
N GLY A 49 -13.25 -29.44 27.35
CA GLY A 49 -13.65 -28.31 28.19
C GLY A 49 -13.25 -26.99 27.51
N VAL A 50 -13.74 -25.86 28.01
CA VAL A 50 -13.52 -24.50 27.42
C VAL A 50 -12.04 -24.26 27.08
N VAL A 51 -11.11 -24.64 27.96
CA VAL A 51 -9.65 -24.52 27.75
C VAL A 51 -9.18 -25.41 26.60
N GLY A 52 -9.74 -26.60 26.44
CA GLY A 52 -9.44 -27.52 25.34
C GLY A 52 -9.89 -26.94 24.00
N TRP A 53 -11.10 -26.36 23.96
CA TRP A 53 -11.65 -25.66 22.79
C TRP A 53 -10.81 -24.44 22.39
N LEU A 54 -10.41 -23.59 23.36
CA LEU A 54 -9.53 -22.43 23.10
C LEU A 54 -8.17 -22.85 22.56
N ARG A 55 -7.59 -23.93 23.10
CA ARG A 55 -6.32 -24.47 22.63
C ARG A 55 -6.44 -25.06 21.22
N TRP A 56 -7.53 -25.75 20.93
CA TRP A 56 -7.82 -26.27 19.59
C TRP A 56 -7.99 -25.11 18.58
N LEU A 57 -8.82 -24.10 18.91
CA LEU A 57 -9.04 -22.92 18.08
C LEU A 57 -7.73 -22.18 17.81
N TRP A 58 -6.89 -22.00 18.84
CA TRP A 58 -5.58 -21.38 18.67
C TRP A 58 -4.69 -22.15 17.70
N ARG A 59 -4.63 -23.49 17.81
CA ARG A 59 -3.85 -24.34 16.90
C ARG A 59 -4.37 -24.26 15.46
N GLN A 60 -5.69 -24.22 15.28
CA GLN A 60 -6.27 -24.05 13.94
C GLN A 60 -5.93 -22.67 13.37
N LEU A 61 -6.16 -21.61 14.14
CA LEU A 61 -5.90 -20.23 13.70
C LEU A 61 -4.42 -20.01 13.34
N THR A 62 -3.49 -20.61 14.10
CA THR A 62 -2.04 -20.48 13.85
C THR A 62 -1.49 -21.53 12.90
N SER A 63 -2.35 -22.23 12.15
CA SER A 63 -1.92 -23.18 11.13
C SER A 63 -1.59 -22.50 9.81
N MET A 64 -0.62 -23.02 9.06
CA MET A 64 -0.26 -22.51 7.75
C MET A 64 -1.42 -22.53 6.74
N ARG A 65 -2.30 -23.55 6.84
CA ARG A 65 -3.46 -23.68 5.95
C ARG A 65 -4.43 -22.52 6.14
N VAL A 66 -4.75 -22.19 7.41
CA VAL A 66 -5.64 -21.08 7.74
C VAL A 66 -5.02 -19.74 7.34
N ALA A 67 -3.72 -19.53 7.57
CA ALA A 67 -3.04 -18.33 7.11
C ALA A 67 -3.14 -18.12 5.59
N LEU A 68 -2.97 -19.18 4.79
CA LEU A 68 -3.11 -19.12 3.33
C LEU A 68 -4.55 -18.85 2.90
N ILE A 69 -5.54 -19.45 3.56
CA ILE A 69 -6.97 -19.19 3.29
C ILE A 69 -7.31 -17.73 3.61
N LEU A 70 -6.84 -17.22 4.75
CA LEU A 70 -7.07 -15.82 5.15
C LEU A 70 -6.39 -14.85 4.19
N LEU A 71 -5.19 -15.15 3.71
CA LEU A 71 -4.50 -14.36 2.68
C LEU A 71 -5.28 -14.35 1.37
N PHE A 72 -5.78 -15.50 0.94
CA PHE A 72 -6.63 -15.61 -0.24
C PHE A 72 -7.92 -14.80 -0.07
N LEU A 73 -8.60 -14.94 1.08
CA LEU A 73 -9.81 -14.17 1.38
C LEU A 73 -9.54 -12.66 1.40
N LEU A 74 -8.39 -12.24 1.96
CA LEU A 74 -8.00 -10.82 1.96
C LEU A 74 -7.79 -10.32 0.52
N SER A 75 -7.18 -11.12 -0.36
CA SER A 75 -6.99 -10.78 -1.78
C SER A 75 -8.32 -10.64 -2.50
N VAL A 76 -9.26 -11.56 -2.27
CA VAL A 76 -10.63 -11.47 -2.81
C VAL A 76 -11.36 -10.26 -2.27
N ALA A 77 -11.23 -10.00 -0.96
CA ALA A 77 -11.83 -8.84 -0.29
C ALA A 77 -11.29 -7.49 -0.80
N ALA A 78 -10.05 -7.45 -1.29
CA ALA A 78 -9.44 -6.26 -1.87
C ALA A 78 -9.82 -6.01 -3.35
N THR A 79 -10.59 -6.91 -3.99
CA THR A 79 -10.99 -6.76 -5.40
C THR A 79 -12.12 -5.73 -5.61
N PRO A 80 -13.19 -5.67 -4.81
CA PRO A 80 -14.29 -4.73 -5.01
C PRO A 80 -13.88 -3.26 -5.16
N PRO A 81 -12.90 -2.73 -4.40
CA PRO A 81 -12.44 -1.34 -4.55
C PRO A 81 -11.88 -0.98 -5.93
N THR A 82 -11.47 -1.97 -6.72
CA THR A 82 -10.97 -1.73 -8.09
C THR A 82 -12.10 -1.50 -9.09
N LEU A 83 -13.30 -2.00 -8.79
CA LEU A 83 -14.48 -1.94 -9.66
C LEU A 83 -15.52 -0.92 -9.18
N ILE A 84 -15.59 -0.70 -7.87
CA ILE A 84 -16.60 0.13 -7.21
C ILE A 84 -15.93 1.42 -6.71
N PRO A 85 -16.50 2.61 -7.01
CA PRO A 85 -15.94 3.86 -6.52
C PRO A 85 -15.95 3.87 -4.98
N GLN A 86 -14.82 4.26 -4.38
CA GLN A 86 -14.67 4.33 -2.93
C GLN A 86 -14.88 5.76 -2.43
N ARG A 87 -15.63 5.96 -1.33
CA ARG A 87 -15.88 7.28 -0.73
C ARG A 87 -14.60 8.06 -0.41
N PRO A 88 -13.56 7.41 0.18
CA PRO A 88 -12.33 8.12 0.49
C PRO A 88 -11.54 8.58 -0.75
N VAL A 89 -11.80 7.99 -1.93
CA VAL A 89 -11.05 8.28 -3.17
C VAL A 89 -11.85 9.18 -4.11
N SER A 90 -13.14 8.94 -4.24
CA SER A 90 -13.99 9.61 -5.23
C SER A 90 -15.43 9.81 -4.72
N PRO A 91 -15.67 10.70 -3.74
CA PRO A 91 -16.99 10.91 -3.16
C PRO A 91 -18.02 11.36 -4.20
N ILE A 92 -17.59 12.13 -5.20
CA ILE A 92 -18.45 12.59 -6.30
C ILE A 92 -18.96 11.41 -7.14
N LYS A 93 -18.08 10.45 -7.49
CA LYS A 93 -18.48 9.25 -8.25
C LYS A 93 -19.43 8.37 -7.44
N VAL A 94 -19.22 8.26 -6.14
CA VAL A 94 -20.16 7.54 -5.25
C VAL A 94 -21.52 8.23 -5.24
N SER A 95 -21.56 9.55 -5.07
CA SER A 95 -22.82 10.32 -5.12
C SER A 95 -23.51 10.20 -6.48
N GLN A 96 -22.77 10.14 -7.57
CA GLN A 96 -23.31 9.89 -8.90
C GLN A 96 -23.87 8.48 -9.00
N TYR A 97 -23.16 7.47 -8.52
CA TYR A 97 -23.62 6.08 -8.50
C TYR A 97 -24.94 5.92 -7.74
N PHE A 98 -25.12 6.63 -6.61
CA PHE A 98 -26.37 6.66 -5.85
C PHE A 98 -27.54 7.28 -6.63
N ARG A 99 -27.27 8.28 -7.49
CA ARG A 99 -28.32 8.88 -8.36
C ARG A 99 -28.69 7.96 -9.50
N ASP A 100 -27.68 7.32 -10.13
CA ASP A 100 -27.89 6.50 -11.33
C ASP A 100 -28.44 5.11 -10.99
N HIS A 101 -28.15 4.58 -9.79
CA HIS A 101 -28.53 3.23 -9.36
C HIS A 101 -29.01 3.18 -7.89
N PRO A 102 -30.12 3.88 -7.53
CA PRO A 102 -30.50 4.08 -6.12
C PRO A 102 -30.72 2.79 -5.33
N ASP A 103 -31.36 1.77 -5.91
CA ASP A 103 -31.67 0.52 -5.19
C ASP A 103 -30.42 -0.36 -5.01
N ARG A 104 -29.60 -0.48 -6.05
CA ARG A 104 -28.31 -1.21 -5.98
C ARG A 104 -27.36 -0.54 -5.00
N ALA A 105 -27.29 0.79 -5.03
CA ALA A 105 -26.42 1.56 -4.14
C ALA A 105 -26.76 1.34 -2.67
N LYS A 106 -28.04 1.28 -2.29
CA LYS A 106 -28.50 0.99 -0.92
C LYS A 106 -28.04 -0.38 -0.42
N ILE A 107 -28.14 -1.41 -1.28
CA ILE A 107 -27.70 -2.77 -0.94
C ILE A 107 -26.18 -2.79 -0.76
N MET A 108 -25.45 -2.22 -1.71
CA MET A 108 -23.98 -2.16 -1.68
C MET A 108 -23.47 -1.37 -0.46
N ASP A 109 -24.17 -0.31 -0.09
CA ASP A 109 -23.85 0.50 1.08
C ASP A 109 -24.03 -0.27 2.40
N LYS A 110 -25.09 -1.08 2.50
CA LYS A 110 -25.32 -1.97 3.64
C LYS A 110 -24.17 -2.95 3.87
N PHE A 111 -23.53 -3.41 2.79
CA PHE A 111 -22.32 -4.25 2.84
C PHE A 111 -21.02 -3.43 2.90
N GLN A 112 -21.10 -2.10 3.01
CA GLN A 112 -19.94 -1.19 3.05
C GLN A 112 -19.01 -1.34 1.83
N LEU A 113 -19.56 -1.65 0.64
CA LEU A 113 -18.77 -1.84 -0.58
C LEU A 113 -18.21 -0.51 -1.15
N PHE A 114 -18.70 0.63 -0.70
CA PHE A 114 -18.14 1.96 -1.00
C PHE A 114 -17.05 2.38 -0.01
N ASP A 115 -16.82 1.58 1.06
CA ASP A 115 -15.84 1.85 2.13
C ASP A 115 -15.15 0.55 2.57
N VAL A 116 -14.72 -0.26 1.61
CA VAL A 116 -14.26 -1.65 1.82
C VAL A 116 -13.17 -1.75 2.88
N PHE A 117 -12.15 -0.90 2.80
CA PHE A 117 -11.00 -0.95 3.73
C PHE A 117 -11.34 -0.56 5.17
N SER A 118 -12.48 0.12 5.39
CA SER A 118 -13.01 0.47 6.70
C SER A 118 -14.14 -0.47 7.15
N SER A 119 -14.51 -1.45 6.33
CA SER A 119 -15.60 -2.38 6.64
C SER A 119 -15.23 -3.35 7.76
N TRP A 120 -16.24 -3.72 8.57
CA TRP A 120 -16.04 -4.66 9.66
C TRP A 120 -15.58 -6.05 9.20
N TRP A 121 -16.05 -6.52 8.05
CA TRP A 121 -15.65 -7.82 7.51
C TRP A 121 -14.23 -7.83 6.97
N PHE A 122 -13.77 -6.75 6.30
CA PHE A 122 -12.38 -6.59 5.89
C PHE A 122 -11.44 -6.52 7.10
N ALA A 123 -11.80 -5.71 8.10
CA ALA A 123 -11.05 -5.60 9.34
C ALA A 123 -10.95 -6.95 10.08
N SER A 124 -12.03 -7.76 10.09
CA SER A 124 -12.03 -9.08 10.70
C SER A 124 -11.06 -10.03 10.01
N ILE A 125 -11.09 -10.13 8.68
CA ILE A 125 -10.14 -10.95 7.90
C ILE A 125 -8.71 -10.51 8.18
N TYR A 126 -8.47 -9.20 8.19
CA TYR A 126 -7.17 -8.62 8.44
C TYR A 126 -6.62 -8.94 9.83
N ILE A 127 -7.42 -8.78 10.88
CA ILE A 127 -7.05 -9.07 12.27
C ILE A 127 -6.78 -10.57 12.44
N LEU A 128 -7.62 -11.43 11.87
CA LEU A 128 -7.41 -12.88 11.92
C LEU A 128 -6.12 -13.28 11.21
N LEU A 129 -5.82 -12.70 10.05
CA LEU A 129 -4.55 -12.94 9.34
C LEU A 129 -3.35 -12.47 10.17
N PHE A 130 -3.46 -11.30 10.81
CA PHE A 130 -2.41 -10.76 11.65
C PHE A 130 -2.09 -11.71 12.83
N ILE A 131 -3.12 -12.19 13.54
CA ILE A 131 -2.99 -13.14 14.64
C ILE A 131 -2.42 -14.48 14.15
N SER A 132 -2.93 -14.99 13.03
CA SER A 132 -2.48 -16.23 12.41
C SER A 132 -1.00 -16.17 12.04
N LEU A 133 -0.58 -15.09 11.40
CA LEU A 133 0.81 -14.89 10.98
C LEU A 133 1.75 -14.76 12.19
N ALA A 134 1.38 -13.98 13.20
CA ALA A 134 2.14 -13.85 14.44
C ALA A 134 2.30 -15.21 15.13
N GLY A 135 1.21 -15.96 15.26
CA GLY A 135 1.21 -17.29 15.87
C GLY A 135 2.04 -18.32 15.12
N CYS A 136 2.18 -18.18 13.80
CA CYS A 136 3.03 -19.05 12.98
C CYS A 136 4.52 -18.66 13.06
N ILE A 137 4.83 -17.36 13.09
CA ILE A 137 6.21 -16.86 13.01
C ILE A 137 6.95 -17.06 14.34
N VAL A 138 6.32 -16.73 15.48
CA VAL A 138 6.98 -16.73 16.79
C VAL A 138 7.60 -18.10 17.14
N PRO A 139 6.89 -19.24 17.05
CA PRO A 139 7.49 -20.56 17.33
C PRO A 139 8.65 -20.89 16.38
N ARG A 140 8.55 -20.51 15.10
CA ARG A 140 9.60 -20.74 14.11
C ARG A 140 10.85 -19.91 14.41
N CYS A 141 10.70 -18.66 14.86
CA CYS A 141 11.82 -17.83 15.29
C CYS A 141 12.55 -18.49 16.48
N TRP A 142 11.82 -19.00 17.46
CA TRP A 142 12.39 -19.71 18.60
C TRP A 142 13.13 -20.99 18.17
N ALA A 143 12.51 -21.81 17.34
CA ALA A 143 13.13 -23.03 16.83
C ALA A 143 14.40 -22.72 16.04
N HIS A 144 14.37 -21.71 15.17
CA HIS A 144 15.54 -21.29 14.39
C HIS A 144 16.66 -20.72 15.29
N ALA A 145 16.32 -19.89 16.26
CA ALA A 145 17.29 -19.38 17.24
C ALA A 145 17.98 -20.51 18.03
N LYS A 146 17.25 -21.57 18.39
CA LYS A 146 17.80 -22.78 18.98
C LYS A 146 18.75 -23.51 18.01
N THR A 147 18.34 -23.67 16.74
CA THR A 147 19.15 -24.29 15.69
C THR A 147 20.44 -23.52 15.41
N LEU A 148 20.40 -22.18 15.41
CA LEU A 148 21.60 -21.35 15.25
C LEU A 148 22.63 -21.54 16.37
N ARG A 149 22.18 -21.87 17.59
CA ARG A 149 23.04 -22.13 18.74
C ARG A 149 23.49 -23.60 18.83
N ALA A 150 22.75 -24.51 18.21
CA ALA A 150 23.05 -25.93 18.22
C ALA A 150 24.29 -26.26 17.38
N LYS A 151 25.01 -27.33 17.73
CA LYS A 151 26.08 -27.88 16.91
C LYS A 151 25.49 -28.62 15.71
N PRO A 152 26.24 -28.73 14.58
CA PRO A 152 25.85 -29.58 13.48
C PRO A 152 25.50 -31.01 13.94
N PRO A 153 24.47 -31.65 13.38
CA PRO A 153 24.07 -33.00 13.78
C PRO A 153 25.20 -34.00 13.51
N SER A 154 25.40 -34.94 14.44
CA SER A 154 26.41 -35.97 14.36
C SER A 154 26.30 -36.83 13.10
N ALA A 155 27.37 -37.52 12.75
CA ALA A 155 27.44 -38.38 11.58
C ALA A 155 26.40 -39.50 11.64
N PRO A 156 25.68 -39.82 10.55
CA PRO A 156 24.74 -40.92 10.49
C PRO A 156 25.51 -42.26 10.59
N ARG A 157 24.87 -43.31 11.10
CA ARG A 157 25.49 -44.64 11.19
C ARG A 157 25.85 -45.23 9.83
N ASN A 158 25.02 -45.00 8.79
CA ASN A 158 25.19 -45.54 7.46
C ASN A 158 25.30 -44.41 6.44
N PHE A 159 26.55 -44.12 5.97
CA PHE A 159 26.84 -43.10 4.95
C PHE A 159 26.36 -43.51 3.54
N ALA A 160 26.29 -44.83 3.24
CA ALA A 160 25.92 -45.32 1.91
C ALA A 160 24.47 -44.97 1.52
N ARG A 161 23.63 -44.53 2.45
CA ARG A 161 22.26 -44.05 2.20
C ARG A 161 22.19 -42.59 1.82
N LEU A 162 23.31 -41.85 1.93
CA LEU A 162 23.34 -40.43 1.59
C LEU A 162 23.32 -40.24 0.07
N PRO A 163 22.71 -39.16 -0.45
CA PRO A 163 22.62 -38.89 -1.89
C PRO A 163 23.99 -38.75 -2.56
N ALA A 164 24.97 -38.19 -1.85
CA ALA A 164 26.35 -38.14 -2.33
C ALA A 164 27.23 -38.86 -1.29
N TYR A 165 27.94 -39.90 -1.74
CA TYR A 165 28.73 -40.78 -0.88
C TYR A 165 29.99 -41.24 -1.61
N ALA A 166 31.12 -41.18 -0.87
CA ALA A 166 32.37 -41.78 -1.33
C ALA A 166 33.05 -42.51 -0.18
N ARG A 167 33.73 -43.65 -0.52
CA ARG A 167 34.49 -44.48 0.41
C ARG A 167 35.79 -44.90 -0.26
N TRP A 168 36.89 -44.85 0.48
CA TRP A 168 38.17 -45.40 0.07
C TRP A 168 39.00 -45.80 1.29
N GLU A 169 40.05 -46.57 1.05
CA GLU A 169 40.99 -47.00 2.05
C GLU A 169 42.35 -46.30 1.82
N THR A 170 43.04 -45.90 2.87
CA THR A 170 44.33 -45.19 2.82
C THR A 170 45.24 -45.72 3.93
N SER A 171 46.54 -45.58 3.75
CA SER A 171 47.54 -45.87 4.75
C SER A 171 47.82 -44.68 5.69
N ALA A 172 47.14 -43.54 5.47
CA ALA A 172 47.28 -42.36 6.33
C ALA A 172 46.59 -42.59 7.68
N ASP A 173 47.11 -42.01 8.74
CA ASP A 173 46.55 -42.06 10.08
C ASP A 173 45.14 -41.39 10.12
N PRO A 174 44.13 -42.02 10.77
CA PRO A 174 42.79 -41.47 10.89
C PRO A 174 42.73 -40.02 11.38
N ASP A 175 43.50 -39.70 12.43
CA ASP A 175 43.54 -38.34 13.00
C ASP A 175 44.12 -37.32 12.03
N ALA A 176 45.14 -37.72 11.25
CA ALA A 176 45.73 -36.86 10.22
C ALA A 176 44.73 -36.55 9.08
N VAL A 177 43.94 -37.58 8.67
CA VAL A 177 42.88 -37.39 7.67
C VAL A 177 41.78 -36.45 8.20
N LEU A 178 41.36 -36.60 9.43
CA LEU A 178 40.35 -35.73 10.05
C LEU A 178 40.84 -34.29 10.20
N GLU A 179 42.11 -34.05 10.53
CA GLU A 179 42.68 -32.68 10.59
C GLU A 179 42.71 -32.00 9.22
N VAL A 180 43.08 -32.71 8.16
CA VAL A 180 43.05 -32.19 6.79
C VAL A 180 41.58 -31.88 6.39
N ALA A 181 40.66 -32.79 6.67
CA ALA A 181 39.23 -32.59 6.42
C ALA A 181 38.68 -31.38 7.19
N ARG A 182 39.07 -31.18 8.46
CA ARG A 182 38.72 -30.02 9.27
C ARG A 182 39.17 -28.71 8.63
N GLY A 183 40.41 -28.66 8.17
CA GLY A 183 40.99 -27.50 7.48
C GLY A 183 40.24 -27.14 6.20
N ALA A 184 40.01 -28.15 5.35
CA ALA A 184 39.28 -28.00 4.09
C ALA A 184 37.82 -27.53 4.27
N LEU A 185 37.08 -28.11 5.23
CA LEU A 185 35.72 -27.72 5.56
C LEU A 185 35.63 -26.30 6.15
N LYS A 186 36.58 -25.92 7.03
CA LYS A 186 36.69 -24.57 7.60
C LYS A 186 36.96 -23.52 6.51
N LYS A 187 37.84 -23.80 5.56
CA LYS A 187 38.15 -22.94 4.40
C LYS A 187 36.89 -22.72 3.52
N ARG A 188 36.02 -23.74 3.40
CA ARG A 188 34.74 -23.69 2.68
C ARG A 188 33.59 -23.09 3.51
N ARG A 189 33.90 -22.46 4.68
CA ARG A 189 32.96 -21.78 5.58
C ARG A 189 31.88 -22.69 6.18
N PHE A 190 32.20 -23.97 6.39
CA PHE A 190 31.32 -24.86 7.16
C PHE A 190 31.51 -24.62 8.66
N ARG A 191 30.41 -24.74 9.39
CA ARG A 191 30.39 -24.86 10.86
C ARG A 191 30.62 -26.31 11.19
N LEU A 192 31.52 -26.58 12.13
CA LEU A 192 32.01 -27.93 12.40
C LEU A 192 31.56 -28.43 13.77
N ASN A 193 31.35 -29.73 13.86
CA ASN A 193 31.16 -30.49 15.12
C ASN A 193 32.02 -31.76 15.05
N PRO A 194 33.29 -31.70 15.49
CA PRO A 194 34.19 -32.86 15.50
C PRO A 194 33.83 -33.82 16.62
N THR A 195 33.94 -35.12 16.37
CA THR A 195 33.92 -36.25 17.29
C THR A 195 35.23 -37.01 17.17
N ALA A 196 35.42 -38.09 17.96
CA ALA A 196 36.67 -38.86 17.92
C ALA A 196 36.92 -39.53 16.57
N ASP A 197 35.90 -39.95 15.85
CA ASP A 197 35.96 -40.74 14.63
C ASP A 197 35.41 -39.99 13.38
N SER A 198 34.87 -38.80 13.59
CA SER A 198 34.17 -38.11 12.49
C SER A 198 34.07 -36.60 12.70
N ILE A 199 33.83 -35.90 11.58
CA ILE A 199 33.52 -34.46 11.55
C ILE A 199 32.16 -34.26 10.88
N ALA A 200 31.23 -33.69 11.61
CA ALA A 200 29.99 -33.20 11.05
C ALA A 200 30.14 -31.70 10.67
N ALA A 201 29.70 -31.35 9.48
CA ALA A 201 29.85 -30.00 8.94
C ALA A 201 28.53 -29.51 8.34
N GLU A 202 28.17 -28.27 8.63
CA GLU A 202 26.93 -27.67 8.09
C GLU A 202 27.17 -26.20 7.70
N LYS A 203 26.63 -25.81 6.53
CA LYS A 203 26.62 -24.41 6.07
C LYS A 203 25.27 -24.01 5.51
N GLY A 204 25.03 -22.69 5.34
CA GLY A 204 23.83 -22.18 4.68
C GLY A 204 22.66 -21.90 5.63
N TYR A 205 22.90 -21.65 6.91
CA TYR A 205 21.88 -21.24 7.89
C TYR A 205 21.14 -19.96 7.47
N ALA A 206 21.78 -19.09 6.67
CA ALA A 206 21.19 -17.86 6.16
C ALA A 206 19.92 -18.09 5.33
N ARG A 207 19.73 -19.28 4.74
CA ARG A 207 18.50 -19.65 4.03
C ARG A 207 17.28 -19.56 4.93
N GLU A 208 17.34 -20.19 6.11
CA GLU A 208 16.22 -20.19 7.06
C GLU A 208 16.07 -18.81 7.72
N THR A 209 17.19 -18.14 7.98
CA THR A 209 17.18 -16.74 8.45
C THR A 209 16.50 -15.83 7.43
N GLY A 210 16.81 -15.97 6.12
CA GLY A 210 16.17 -15.22 5.05
C GLY A 210 14.67 -15.48 4.96
N ASN A 211 14.26 -16.74 5.07
CA ASN A 211 12.84 -17.10 5.08
C ASN A 211 12.09 -16.49 6.27
N LEU A 212 12.68 -16.49 7.46
CA LEU A 212 12.10 -15.85 8.63
C LEU A 212 12.08 -14.33 8.49
N LEU A 213 13.15 -13.73 8.00
CA LEU A 213 13.22 -12.29 7.73
C LEU A 213 12.10 -11.86 6.75
N PHE A 214 11.88 -12.63 5.70
CA PHE A 214 10.78 -12.40 4.76
C PHE A 214 9.42 -12.38 5.47
N HIS A 215 9.12 -13.37 6.31
CA HIS A 215 7.83 -13.43 7.02
C HIS A 215 7.69 -12.35 8.09
N ILE A 216 8.77 -12.01 8.82
CA ILE A 216 8.77 -10.90 9.78
C ILE A 216 8.54 -9.57 9.05
N ALA A 217 9.13 -9.42 7.88
CA ALA A 217 8.93 -8.23 7.06
C ALA A 217 7.49 -8.12 6.55
N LEU A 218 6.86 -9.23 6.14
CA LEU A 218 5.42 -9.24 5.79
C LEU A 218 4.57 -8.81 6.99
N PHE A 219 4.89 -9.30 8.18
CA PHE A 219 4.24 -8.85 9.41
C PHE A 219 4.44 -7.35 9.65
N GLY A 220 5.65 -6.84 9.41
CA GLY A 220 5.95 -5.41 9.46
C GLY A 220 5.14 -4.57 8.47
N ILE A 221 4.89 -5.08 7.26
CA ILE A 221 4.01 -4.44 6.27
C ILE A 221 2.56 -4.36 6.79
N LEU A 222 2.06 -5.44 7.40
CA LEU A 222 0.73 -5.42 8.02
C LEU A 222 0.65 -4.40 9.16
N VAL A 223 1.65 -4.34 10.03
CA VAL A 223 1.71 -3.32 11.10
C VAL A 223 1.72 -1.92 10.51
N ALA A 224 2.53 -1.68 9.47
CA ALA A 224 2.61 -0.38 8.81
C ALA A 224 1.27 0.06 8.20
N PHE A 225 0.54 -0.89 7.59
CA PHE A 225 -0.80 -0.64 7.06
C PHE A 225 -1.80 -0.34 8.19
N ALA A 226 -1.76 -1.08 9.29
CA ALA A 226 -2.60 -0.82 10.47
C ALA A 226 -2.33 0.59 11.04
N LEU A 227 -1.07 0.98 11.21
CA LEU A 227 -0.71 2.32 11.66
C LEU A 227 -1.25 3.40 10.72
N GLY A 228 -1.11 3.21 9.41
CA GLY A 228 -1.70 4.11 8.41
C GLY A 228 -3.21 4.20 8.50
N SER A 229 -3.92 3.07 8.67
CA SER A 229 -5.37 3.04 8.79
C SER A 229 -5.89 3.69 10.08
N LEU A 230 -5.15 3.54 11.17
CA LEU A 230 -5.58 4.01 12.49
C LEU A 230 -5.21 5.46 12.76
N TYR A 231 -4.06 5.93 12.27
CA TYR A 231 -3.48 7.23 12.66
C TYR A 231 -3.20 8.19 11.50
N SER A 232 -3.57 7.85 10.24
CA SER A 232 -3.36 8.79 9.14
C SER A 232 -4.29 9.99 9.23
N VAL A 233 -3.76 11.14 8.87
CA VAL A 233 -4.52 12.37 8.66
C VAL A 233 -4.38 12.75 7.19
N LYS A 234 -5.50 12.86 6.48
CA LYS A 234 -5.56 13.38 5.12
C LYS A 234 -6.72 14.36 5.02
N GLY A 235 -6.45 15.51 4.44
CA GLY A 235 -7.51 16.48 4.18
C GLY A 235 -7.12 17.41 3.05
N GLY A 236 -8.12 17.88 2.33
CA GLY A 236 -7.98 18.81 1.22
C GLY A 236 -8.51 20.20 1.61
N LYS A 237 -7.86 21.25 1.08
CA LYS A 237 -8.32 22.64 1.18
C LYS A 237 -7.96 23.42 -0.05
N ILE A 238 -8.96 24.04 -0.65
CA ILE A 238 -8.73 25.05 -1.69
C ILE A 238 -8.52 26.41 -0.98
N VAL A 239 -7.36 27.02 -1.22
CA VAL A 239 -7.00 28.33 -0.70
C VAL A 239 -6.82 29.29 -1.87
N VAL A 240 -7.51 30.43 -1.83
CA VAL A 240 -7.37 31.52 -2.79
C VAL A 240 -6.23 32.45 -2.35
N GLU A 241 -5.54 33.09 -3.28
CA GLU A 241 -4.51 34.09 -2.99
C GLU A 241 -4.97 35.15 -1.98
N GLY A 242 -4.15 35.35 -0.94
CA GLY A 242 -4.46 36.19 0.23
C GLY A 242 -5.18 35.43 1.33
N GLY A 243 -5.72 34.24 1.07
CA GLY A 243 -6.37 33.38 2.06
C GLY A 243 -5.38 32.60 2.91
N SER A 244 -5.88 32.06 4.03
CA SER A 244 -5.10 31.28 5.00
C SER A 244 -5.75 29.94 5.28
N PHE A 245 -4.94 29.00 5.73
CA PHE A 245 -5.34 27.71 6.25
C PHE A 245 -4.72 27.51 7.62
N ALA A 246 -5.50 27.04 8.57
CA ALA A 246 -5.03 26.51 9.85
C ALA A 246 -5.43 25.04 9.97
N ASN A 247 -4.57 24.21 10.56
CA ASN A 247 -4.78 22.77 10.70
C ASN A 247 -5.80 22.47 11.82
N VAL A 248 -7.04 22.83 11.57
CA VAL A 248 -8.20 22.54 12.44
C VAL A 248 -9.32 21.94 11.63
N LEU A 249 -10.16 21.11 12.25
CA LEU A 249 -11.23 20.34 11.60
C LEU A 249 -12.13 21.15 10.67
N THR A 250 -12.50 22.35 11.07
CA THR A 250 -13.45 23.22 10.37
C THR A 250 -12.90 23.84 9.09
N GLN A 251 -11.58 23.81 8.90
CA GLN A 251 -10.92 24.41 7.75
C GLN A 251 -10.84 23.48 6.53
N TYR A 252 -11.01 22.17 6.73
CA TYR A 252 -10.93 21.20 5.64
C TYR A 252 -12.20 21.18 4.80
N ASP A 253 -12.05 21.21 3.47
CA ASP A 253 -13.14 21.03 2.50
C ASP A 253 -13.51 19.54 2.37
N ASP A 254 -12.50 18.66 2.45
CA ASP A 254 -12.64 17.20 2.54
C ASP A 254 -11.64 16.64 3.55
N ARG A 255 -11.99 15.56 4.22
CA ARG A 255 -11.13 14.94 5.23
C ARG A 255 -11.32 13.44 5.31
N GLN A 256 -10.22 12.75 5.54
CA GLN A 256 -10.17 11.33 5.85
C GLN A 256 -9.18 11.13 6.99
N PHE A 257 -9.69 10.82 8.16
CA PHE A 257 -8.87 10.59 9.35
C PHE A 257 -8.93 9.12 9.73
N GLY A 258 -7.82 8.60 10.22
CA GLY A 258 -7.74 7.26 10.79
C GLY A 258 -8.61 7.15 12.04
N ALA A 259 -9.04 5.91 12.34
CA ALA A 259 -10.03 5.64 13.39
C ALA A 259 -9.62 6.07 14.81
N LEU A 260 -8.32 6.23 15.08
CA LEU A 260 -7.76 6.63 16.38
C LEU A 260 -7.12 8.02 16.36
N VAL A 261 -7.36 8.80 15.30
CA VAL A 261 -6.88 10.19 15.24
C VAL A 261 -7.71 11.03 16.21
N ASP A 262 -7.03 11.70 17.12
CA ASP A 262 -7.63 12.74 17.94
C ASP A 262 -7.78 14.03 17.10
N ALA A 263 -8.99 14.28 16.67
CA ALA A 263 -9.32 15.36 15.77
C ALA A 263 -9.23 16.74 16.42
N ASP A 264 -9.30 16.81 17.74
CA ASP A 264 -9.20 18.05 18.51
C ASP A 264 -7.73 18.42 18.83
N ASN A 265 -6.81 17.46 18.64
CA ASN A 265 -5.39 17.60 18.93
C ASN A 265 -4.53 17.40 17.68
N LEU A 266 -4.91 18.04 16.58
CA LEU A 266 -4.11 18.06 15.36
C LEU A 266 -2.84 18.90 15.55
N GLU A 267 -1.79 18.59 14.78
CA GLU A 267 -0.53 19.33 14.80
C GLU A 267 -0.77 20.82 14.52
N PRO A 268 -0.37 21.72 15.44
CA PRO A 268 -0.74 23.14 15.36
C PRO A 268 0.13 23.88 14.34
N PHE A 269 -0.32 23.98 13.11
CA PHE A 269 0.32 24.79 12.09
C PHE A 269 -0.70 25.47 11.18
N GLY A 270 -0.22 26.44 10.44
CA GLY A 270 -1.01 27.07 9.39
C GLY A 270 -0.11 27.70 8.33
N PHE A 271 -0.75 28.16 7.27
CA PHE A 271 -0.06 28.95 6.24
C PHE A 271 -1.02 29.92 5.56
N ARG A 272 -0.46 31.00 5.01
CA ARG A 272 -1.14 31.97 4.14
C ARG A 272 -0.61 31.82 2.73
N LEU A 273 -1.47 31.72 1.74
CA LEU A 273 -1.11 31.72 0.33
C LEU A 273 -0.91 33.16 -0.15
N LYS A 274 0.31 33.51 -0.53
CA LYS A 274 0.64 34.85 -1.07
C LYS A 274 0.33 34.97 -2.54
N SER A 275 0.84 34.01 -3.33
CA SER A 275 0.64 33.97 -4.78
C SER A 275 0.85 32.56 -5.31
N VAL A 276 0.36 32.32 -6.52
CA VAL A 276 0.59 31.08 -7.27
C VAL A 276 1.15 31.41 -8.64
N ASP A 277 2.40 31.07 -8.88
CA ASP A 277 3.00 31.16 -10.21
C ASP A 277 2.64 29.92 -11.03
N GLN A 278 2.13 30.16 -12.23
CA GLN A 278 1.72 29.13 -13.16
C GLN A 278 2.32 29.41 -14.53
N THR A 279 3.06 28.47 -15.09
CA THR A 279 3.64 28.61 -16.42
C THR A 279 3.19 27.48 -17.34
N PHE A 280 2.92 27.84 -18.60
CA PHE A 280 2.48 26.93 -19.65
C PHE A 280 3.32 27.14 -20.89
N GLN A 281 3.44 26.08 -21.72
CA GLN A 281 4.15 26.17 -22.99
C GLN A 281 3.46 27.17 -23.92
N PRO A 282 4.13 28.25 -24.35
CA PRO A 282 3.44 29.31 -25.12
C PRO A 282 3.23 28.96 -26.59
N THR A 283 4.10 28.16 -27.21
CA THR A 283 4.12 27.88 -28.66
C THR A 283 4.47 26.43 -28.97
N GLY A 284 4.32 26.05 -30.26
CA GLY A 284 4.66 24.71 -30.76
C GLY A 284 3.56 23.67 -30.54
N ALA A 285 3.87 22.42 -30.88
CA ALA A 285 2.93 21.29 -30.80
C ALA A 285 2.38 21.03 -29.39
N LYS A 286 3.12 21.48 -28.36
CA LYS A 286 2.80 21.33 -26.93
C LYS A 286 2.26 22.63 -26.30
N ARG A 287 1.73 23.55 -27.14
CA ARG A 287 1.15 24.79 -26.63
C ARG A 287 0.04 24.53 -25.63
N GLY A 288 0.10 25.19 -24.46
CA GLY A 288 -0.83 25.02 -23.35
C GLY A 288 -0.45 23.92 -22.36
N GLU A 289 0.58 23.11 -22.64
CA GLU A 289 1.05 22.09 -21.70
C GLU A 289 1.61 22.74 -20.41
N PRO A 290 1.25 22.24 -19.20
CA PRO A 290 1.78 22.73 -17.95
C PRO A 290 3.30 22.59 -17.86
N ARG A 291 3.99 23.61 -17.33
CA ARG A 291 5.45 23.62 -17.14
C ARG A 291 5.84 23.69 -15.68
N SER A 292 5.39 24.68 -14.95
CA SER A 292 5.68 24.81 -13.53
C SER A 292 4.52 25.41 -12.77
N PHE A 293 4.39 24.95 -11.52
CA PHE A 293 3.46 25.48 -10.54
C PHE A 293 4.19 25.69 -9.22
N THR A 294 4.13 26.90 -8.69
CA THR A 294 4.77 27.27 -7.43
C THR A 294 3.81 28.10 -6.59
N ALA A 295 3.44 27.63 -5.42
CA ALA A 295 2.72 28.41 -4.43
C ALA A 295 3.72 29.06 -3.48
N HIS A 296 3.66 30.40 -3.35
CA HIS A 296 4.40 31.17 -2.38
C HIS A 296 3.56 31.32 -1.13
N ILE A 297 4.11 30.91 0.01
CA ILE A 297 3.38 30.87 1.27
C ILE A 297 4.16 31.53 2.40
N GLU A 298 3.43 31.95 3.42
CA GLU A 298 3.94 32.19 4.77
C GLU A 298 3.35 31.15 5.69
N SER A 299 4.19 30.37 6.39
CA SER A 299 3.77 29.30 7.30
C SER A 299 4.23 29.58 8.71
N TRP A 300 3.44 29.12 9.68
CA TRP A 300 3.76 29.17 11.12
C TRP A 300 3.53 27.80 11.76
N TYR A 301 4.22 27.58 12.87
CA TYR A 301 4.06 26.38 13.68
C TYR A 301 3.85 26.77 15.14
N GLY A 302 2.86 26.18 15.80
CA GLY A 302 2.46 26.57 17.15
C GLY A 302 1.64 27.86 17.19
N HIS A 303 1.22 28.27 18.39
CA HIS A 303 0.37 29.45 18.59
C HIS A 303 1.16 30.77 18.55
N GLU A 304 2.45 30.73 18.84
CA GLU A 304 3.36 31.88 18.85
C GLU A 304 4.47 31.79 17.79
N GLY A 305 4.29 30.93 16.81
CA GLY A 305 5.29 30.68 15.78
C GLY A 305 5.53 31.90 14.90
N LYS A 306 6.81 32.21 14.61
CA LYS A 306 7.17 33.26 13.65
C LYS A 306 6.82 32.81 12.24
N ASP A 307 6.26 33.71 11.45
CA ASP A 307 5.96 33.48 10.04
C ASP A 307 7.26 33.19 9.26
N LYS A 308 7.26 32.12 8.55
CA LYS A 308 8.36 31.67 7.69
C LYS A 308 7.91 31.64 6.24
N SER A 309 8.55 32.45 5.41
CA SER A 309 8.32 32.40 3.96
C SER A 309 8.82 31.08 3.37
N GLY A 310 8.06 30.50 2.46
CA GLY A 310 8.37 29.25 1.81
C GLY A 310 7.66 29.09 0.47
N THR A 311 7.97 28.00 -0.23
CA THR A 311 7.31 27.65 -1.48
C THR A 311 6.88 26.20 -1.46
N ILE A 312 5.72 25.91 -2.05
CA ILE A 312 5.24 24.55 -2.31
C ILE A 312 5.20 24.37 -3.83
N LYS A 313 5.89 23.34 -4.34
CA LYS A 313 5.90 22.99 -5.76
C LYS A 313 5.35 21.58 -5.96
N VAL A 314 5.00 21.23 -7.18
CA VAL A 314 4.69 19.84 -7.54
C VAL A 314 5.86 18.94 -7.14
N ASN A 315 5.59 17.85 -6.44
CA ASN A 315 6.57 16.91 -5.87
C ASN A 315 7.54 17.49 -4.81
N HIS A 316 7.37 18.76 -4.41
CA HIS A 316 8.15 19.39 -3.34
C HIS A 316 7.20 19.98 -2.30
N PRO A 317 6.65 19.13 -1.39
CA PRO A 317 5.71 19.57 -0.35
C PRO A 317 6.40 20.40 0.73
N LEU A 318 5.62 21.23 1.40
CA LEU A 318 6.02 21.80 2.66
C LEU A 318 6.00 20.71 3.74
N GLN A 319 7.11 20.57 4.47
CA GLN A 319 7.19 19.70 5.65
C GLN A 319 7.01 20.56 6.91
N VAL A 320 6.03 20.19 7.73
CA VAL A 320 5.76 20.81 9.03
C VAL A 320 5.60 19.68 10.05
N GLY A 321 6.59 19.50 10.92
CA GLY A 321 6.63 18.33 11.80
C GLY A 321 6.55 17.03 10.99
N ASP A 322 5.64 16.13 11.36
CA ASP A 322 5.37 14.88 10.65
C ASP A 322 4.35 15.04 9.52
N THR A 323 3.78 16.25 9.36
CA THR A 323 2.77 16.54 8.34
C THR A 323 3.38 17.14 7.08
N LYS A 324 2.89 16.73 5.93
CA LYS A 324 3.26 17.26 4.61
C LYS A 324 2.08 17.97 3.97
N VAL A 325 2.35 19.12 3.37
CA VAL A 325 1.37 19.89 2.61
C VAL A 325 1.77 19.86 1.14
N PHE A 326 0.97 19.15 0.33
CA PHE A 326 1.17 19.02 -1.12
C PHE A 326 0.27 19.99 -1.85
N MET A 327 0.73 20.57 -2.94
CA MET A 327 -0.10 21.24 -3.91
C MET A 327 -0.52 20.25 -4.99
N ILE A 328 -1.83 19.98 -5.09
CA ILE A 328 -2.37 18.95 -5.99
C ILE A 328 -3.08 19.51 -7.21
N ALA A 329 -3.60 20.73 -7.13
CA ALA A 329 -4.24 21.41 -8.26
C ALA A 329 -4.16 22.92 -8.08
N THR A 330 -4.35 23.67 -9.18
CA THR A 330 -4.48 25.11 -9.20
C THR A 330 -5.59 25.53 -10.16
N GLY A 331 -6.14 26.71 -9.97
CA GLY A 331 -7.17 27.27 -10.84
C GLY A 331 -7.36 28.76 -10.64
N TYR A 332 -8.47 29.26 -11.16
CA TYR A 332 -8.81 30.67 -11.13
C TYR A 332 -10.04 30.94 -10.27
N ALA A 333 -10.03 32.06 -9.59
CA ALA A 333 -11.13 32.58 -8.78
C ALA A 333 -11.48 34.00 -9.26
N PRO A 334 -12.43 34.13 -10.19
CA PRO A 334 -12.96 35.45 -10.56
C PRO A 334 -13.47 36.21 -9.33
N GLU A 335 -13.04 37.45 -9.19
CA GLU A 335 -13.54 38.37 -8.17
C GLU A 335 -14.72 39.15 -8.72
N VAL A 336 -15.83 39.15 -7.99
CA VAL A 336 -17.03 39.87 -8.40
C VAL A 336 -17.60 40.70 -7.26
N THR A 337 -18.20 41.81 -7.62
CA THR A 337 -19.04 42.62 -6.74
C THR A 337 -20.48 42.57 -7.24
N VAL A 338 -21.38 42.06 -6.40
CA VAL A 338 -22.82 42.03 -6.68
C VAL A 338 -23.52 43.08 -5.77
N ARG A 339 -24.27 43.97 -6.42
CA ARG A 339 -25.15 44.92 -5.71
C ARG A 339 -26.60 44.51 -5.94
N ASP A 340 -27.37 44.59 -4.88
CA ASP A 340 -28.82 44.34 -4.93
C ASP A 340 -29.62 45.52 -5.56
N ALA A 341 -30.93 45.32 -5.67
CA ALA A 341 -31.85 46.32 -6.22
C ALA A 341 -31.84 47.68 -5.46
N LYS A 342 -31.37 47.73 -4.22
CA LYS A 342 -31.20 48.95 -3.42
C LYS A 342 -29.78 49.55 -3.54
N GLY A 343 -28.92 48.99 -4.39
CA GLY A 343 -27.52 49.43 -4.59
C GLY A 343 -26.55 48.99 -3.51
N LYS A 344 -26.99 48.25 -2.47
CA LYS A 344 -26.14 47.73 -1.42
C LYS A 344 -25.27 46.59 -1.94
N ILE A 345 -24.02 46.52 -1.52
CA ILE A 345 -23.15 45.36 -1.82
C ILE A 345 -23.70 44.15 -1.07
N ALA A 346 -24.22 43.19 -1.83
CA ALA A 346 -24.73 41.93 -1.31
C ALA A 346 -23.69 40.81 -1.37
N TYR A 347 -22.66 40.92 -2.27
CA TYR A 347 -21.52 40.04 -2.32
C TYR A 347 -20.30 40.77 -2.89
N LYS A 348 -19.13 40.52 -2.32
CA LYS A 348 -17.85 41.00 -2.87
C LYS A 348 -16.73 40.01 -2.52
N GLY A 349 -16.07 39.48 -3.52
CA GLY A 349 -14.91 38.62 -3.31
C GLY A 349 -14.68 37.61 -4.45
N PRO A 350 -13.64 36.78 -4.29
CA PRO A 350 -13.32 35.73 -5.25
C PRO A 350 -14.24 34.52 -5.07
N THR A 351 -14.64 33.93 -6.19
CA THR A 351 -15.39 32.68 -6.24
C THR A 351 -14.56 31.61 -6.93
N ILE A 352 -14.46 30.41 -6.32
CA ILE A 352 -13.66 29.30 -6.86
C ILE A 352 -14.34 28.71 -8.07
N PHE A 353 -13.63 28.65 -9.20
CA PHE A 353 -14.04 28.00 -10.43
C PHE A 353 -13.19 26.77 -10.68
N LEU A 354 -13.84 25.63 -11.03
CA LEU A 354 -13.19 24.35 -11.23
C LEU A 354 -12.91 24.11 -12.72
N PRO A 355 -11.66 23.88 -13.12
CA PRO A 355 -11.28 23.59 -14.50
C PRO A 355 -11.98 22.34 -15.05
N GLN A 356 -12.50 22.42 -16.28
CA GLN A 356 -13.19 21.35 -16.98
C GLN A 356 -12.34 20.75 -18.10
N ASP A 357 -11.33 21.48 -18.57
CA ASP A 357 -10.45 21.07 -19.67
C ASP A 357 -8.99 21.50 -19.43
N GLY A 358 -8.10 21.07 -20.34
CA GLY A 358 -6.67 21.41 -20.31
C GLY A 358 -6.38 22.90 -20.54
N ASN A 359 -7.26 23.64 -21.20
CA ASN A 359 -7.17 25.09 -21.40
C ASN A 359 -7.81 25.88 -20.24
N ARG A 360 -8.23 25.16 -19.16
CA ARG A 360 -8.80 25.74 -17.95
C ARG A 360 -10.10 26.52 -18.17
N THR A 361 -10.89 26.13 -19.17
CA THR A 361 -12.30 26.51 -19.19
C THR A 361 -12.89 26.01 -17.86
N SER A 362 -13.39 26.91 -17.05
CA SER A 362 -13.77 26.60 -15.66
C SER A 362 -15.23 26.93 -15.42
N THR A 363 -15.89 26.14 -14.57
CA THR A 363 -17.27 26.39 -14.14
C THR A 363 -17.33 26.68 -12.65
N GLY A 364 -18.23 27.57 -12.24
CA GLY A 364 -18.46 27.94 -10.86
C GLY A 364 -19.82 28.55 -10.65
N VAL A 365 -20.16 28.74 -9.38
CA VAL A 365 -21.44 29.27 -8.95
C VAL A 365 -21.22 30.44 -7.99
N ILE A 366 -21.89 31.56 -8.24
CA ILE A 366 -21.87 32.71 -7.34
C ILE A 366 -23.21 32.74 -6.61
N LYS A 367 -23.17 32.55 -5.29
CA LYS A 367 -24.35 32.59 -4.39
C LYS A 367 -24.36 33.90 -3.62
N VAL A 368 -25.47 34.60 -3.65
CA VAL A 368 -25.63 35.93 -3.03
C VAL A 368 -26.81 35.90 -2.07
N PRO A 369 -26.60 35.38 -0.84
CA PRO A 369 -27.66 35.29 0.16
C PRO A 369 -27.96 36.64 0.85
N ASP A 370 -26.96 37.51 0.99
CA ASP A 370 -27.00 38.71 1.87
C ASP A 370 -27.61 39.93 1.21
N VAL A 371 -28.72 39.76 0.50
CA VAL A 371 -29.50 40.85 -0.12
C VAL A 371 -30.26 41.67 0.96
N SER A 372 -30.62 42.89 0.63
CA SER A 372 -31.44 43.73 1.52
C SER A 372 -32.80 43.10 1.83
N ILE A 373 -33.27 43.30 3.04
CA ILE A 373 -34.56 42.77 3.52
C ILE A 373 -35.69 43.09 2.53
N GLY A 374 -36.50 42.07 2.20
CA GLY A 374 -37.60 42.12 1.26
C GLY A 374 -37.24 41.90 -0.20
N LEU A 375 -35.95 41.69 -0.52
CA LEU A 375 -35.48 41.30 -1.82
C LEU A 375 -35.30 39.78 -1.92
N LYS A 376 -35.39 39.25 -3.12
CA LYS A 376 -35.06 37.86 -3.42
C LYS A 376 -33.54 37.66 -3.48
N GLN A 377 -33.06 36.52 -3.00
CA GLN A 377 -31.66 36.12 -3.12
C GLN A 377 -31.28 35.93 -4.59
N LEU A 378 -29.99 36.10 -4.90
CA LEU A 378 -29.47 35.99 -6.26
C LEU A 378 -28.50 34.79 -6.37
N GLY A 379 -28.52 34.16 -7.51
CA GLY A 379 -27.59 33.09 -7.84
C GLY A 379 -27.14 33.19 -9.29
N PHE A 380 -25.87 32.82 -9.57
CA PHE A 380 -25.37 32.82 -10.94
C PHE A 380 -24.65 31.50 -11.22
N ASP A 381 -25.05 30.82 -12.31
CA ASP A 381 -24.22 29.83 -12.95
C ASP A 381 -23.23 30.56 -13.84
N ALA A 382 -21.97 30.26 -13.72
CA ALA A 382 -20.95 30.98 -14.43
C ALA A 382 -19.86 30.07 -15.00
N GLN A 383 -19.32 30.51 -16.14
CA GLN A 383 -18.19 29.87 -16.80
C GLN A 383 -17.07 30.91 -16.98
N PHE A 384 -15.86 30.52 -16.64
CA PHE A 384 -14.70 31.37 -16.75
C PHE A 384 -13.77 30.87 -17.87
N LEU A 385 -13.36 31.77 -18.73
CA LEU A 385 -12.46 31.55 -19.85
C LEU A 385 -11.19 32.38 -19.62
N PRO A 386 -10.05 31.81 -19.24
CA PRO A 386 -8.80 32.54 -19.05
C PRO A 386 -8.30 33.22 -20.34
N SER A 387 -8.54 32.59 -21.49
CA SER A 387 -8.17 33.10 -22.81
C SER A 387 -9.31 32.86 -23.78
N ALA A 388 -10.29 33.74 -23.77
CA ALA A 388 -11.45 33.66 -24.65
C ALA A 388 -11.05 33.95 -26.09
N PRO A 389 -11.42 33.10 -27.08
CA PRO A 389 -11.22 33.37 -28.50
C PRO A 389 -12.19 34.47 -28.96
N MET A 390 -11.69 35.44 -29.74
CA MET A 390 -12.48 36.55 -30.28
C MET A 390 -12.36 36.55 -31.78
N ASP A 391 -13.42 36.97 -32.44
CA ASP A 391 -13.39 37.31 -33.85
C ASP A 391 -12.74 38.71 -34.08
N PRO A 392 -12.48 39.13 -35.32
CA PRO A 392 -11.94 40.44 -35.64
C PRO A 392 -12.83 41.61 -35.18
N ASP A 393 -14.13 41.39 -35.05
CA ASP A 393 -15.12 42.38 -34.62
C ASP A 393 -15.24 42.46 -33.08
N GLY A 394 -14.48 41.61 -32.37
CA GLY A 394 -14.45 41.60 -30.90
C GLY A 394 -15.58 40.80 -30.25
N ASN A 395 -16.26 39.93 -30.99
CA ASN A 395 -17.26 39.02 -30.43
C ASN A 395 -16.61 37.72 -30.01
N LEU A 396 -17.19 37.10 -28.99
CA LEU A 396 -16.73 35.79 -28.48
C LEU A 396 -17.01 34.70 -29.51
N LEU A 397 -15.97 34.00 -29.97
CA LEU A 397 -16.12 32.80 -30.76
C LEU A 397 -16.59 31.64 -29.90
N VAL A 398 -17.72 31.04 -30.26
CA VAL A 398 -18.33 29.92 -29.53
C VAL A 398 -18.24 28.67 -30.40
N ASP A 399 -17.67 27.61 -29.87
CA ASP A 399 -17.68 26.29 -30.53
C ASP A 399 -19.12 25.77 -30.64
N PRO A 400 -19.61 25.42 -31.84
CA PRO A 400 -21.01 24.99 -32.01
C PRO A 400 -21.39 23.72 -31.24
N ARG A 401 -20.40 22.88 -30.90
CA ARG A 401 -20.62 21.60 -30.23
C ARG A 401 -20.32 21.64 -28.72
N ARG A 402 -19.34 22.47 -28.31
CA ARG A 402 -18.83 22.52 -26.92
C ARG A 402 -19.22 23.79 -26.19
N GLY A 403 -19.79 24.78 -26.88
CA GLY A 403 -20.05 26.08 -26.30
C GLY A 403 -18.80 26.95 -26.19
N PRO A 404 -18.80 27.97 -25.31
CA PRO A 404 -17.65 28.84 -25.10
C PRO A 404 -16.53 28.07 -24.39
N ILE A 405 -15.33 28.06 -25.02
CA ILE A 405 -14.15 27.38 -24.49
C ILE A 405 -12.93 28.29 -24.53
N SER A 406 -12.02 28.13 -23.58
CA SER A 406 -10.74 28.83 -23.59
C SER A 406 -9.76 28.18 -24.58
N VAL A 407 -8.96 29.01 -25.26
CA VAL A 407 -7.95 28.55 -26.23
C VAL A 407 -6.55 28.45 -25.66
N PHE A 408 -6.34 28.91 -24.41
CA PHE A 408 -5.07 28.84 -23.72
C PHE A 408 -5.28 28.92 -22.18
N PRO A 409 -4.48 28.21 -21.36
CA PRO A 409 -4.72 28.12 -19.94
C PRO A 409 -4.31 29.33 -19.10
N SER A 410 -3.53 30.29 -19.63
CA SER A 410 -3.15 31.53 -18.92
C SER A 410 -4.18 32.66 -19.17
N LEU A 411 -4.09 33.70 -18.32
CA LEU A 411 -4.95 34.89 -18.34
C LEU A 411 -4.55 35.86 -19.50
N LEU A 412 -4.76 35.48 -20.78
CA LEU A 412 -4.45 36.35 -21.89
C LEU A 412 -5.64 37.27 -22.26
N ASN A 413 -6.86 36.76 -22.16
CA ASN A 413 -8.09 37.49 -22.47
C ASN A 413 -9.24 36.94 -21.61
N PRO A 414 -9.23 37.23 -20.31
CA PRO A 414 -10.20 36.63 -19.36
C PRO A 414 -11.63 37.13 -19.65
N ARG A 415 -12.57 36.18 -19.66
CA ARG A 415 -14.02 36.43 -19.75
C ARG A 415 -14.77 35.63 -18.72
N LEU A 416 -15.74 36.28 -18.08
CA LEU A 416 -16.70 35.66 -17.20
C LEU A 416 -18.07 35.60 -17.86
N MET A 417 -18.51 34.42 -18.22
CA MET A 417 -19.84 34.14 -18.76
C MET A 417 -20.79 33.88 -17.60
N ILE A 418 -21.89 34.60 -17.52
CA ILE A 418 -22.86 34.45 -16.42
C ILE A 418 -24.27 34.23 -16.94
N SER A 419 -25.03 33.41 -16.21
CA SER A 419 -26.48 33.27 -16.29
C SER A 419 -27.06 33.46 -14.90
N GLY A 420 -28.04 34.31 -14.73
CA GLY A 420 -28.52 34.67 -13.39
C GLY A 420 -29.89 34.10 -13.04
N TYR A 421 -30.13 34.02 -11.76
CA TYR A 421 -31.36 33.55 -11.13
C TYR A 421 -31.73 34.42 -9.94
N GLU A 422 -33.03 34.59 -9.66
CA GLU A 422 -33.57 35.21 -8.46
C GLU A 422 -34.51 34.25 -7.74
N GLY A 423 -34.46 34.19 -6.41
CA GLY A 423 -35.36 33.32 -5.62
C GLY A 423 -34.80 32.97 -4.26
N ASP A 424 -35.11 31.76 -3.81
CA ASP A 424 -34.64 31.20 -2.54
C ASP A 424 -33.48 30.22 -2.82
N LEU A 425 -32.27 30.57 -2.34
CA LEU A 425 -31.08 29.71 -2.42
C LEU A 425 -31.17 28.49 -1.49
N GLY A 426 -32.13 28.47 -0.56
CA GLY A 426 -32.29 27.41 0.45
C GLY A 426 -31.14 27.32 1.44
N MET A 427 -30.33 28.38 1.60
CA MET A 427 -29.19 28.41 2.52
C MET A 427 -29.62 28.58 3.98
N ASP A 428 -30.78 29.19 4.21
CA ASP A 428 -31.34 29.45 5.56
C ASP A 428 -31.86 28.16 6.24
N SER A 429 -31.91 27.03 5.53
CA SER A 429 -32.37 25.74 6.05
C SER A 429 -31.38 25.06 7.02
N GLY A 430 -30.15 25.59 7.19
CA GLY A 430 -29.09 24.97 7.98
C GLY A 430 -28.50 23.67 7.40
N ILE A 431 -28.97 23.25 6.22
CA ILE A 431 -28.47 22.05 5.54
C ILE A 431 -27.23 22.44 4.70
N PRO A 432 -26.08 21.82 4.92
CA PRO A 432 -24.89 22.07 4.11
C PRO A 432 -25.17 21.86 2.62
N GLN A 433 -24.83 22.84 1.80
CA GLN A 433 -24.99 22.77 0.37
C GLN A 433 -23.63 22.66 -0.33
N ASN A 434 -23.61 21.98 -1.48
CA ASN A 434 -22.46 21.98 -2.36
C ASN A 434 -22.18 23.42 -2.82
N ILE A 435 -20.97 23.91 -2.55
CA ILE A 435 -20.55 25.27 -2.94
C ILE A 435 -20.30 25.41 -4.44
N TYR A 436 -20.17 24.31 -5.17
CA TYR A 436 -19.91 24.27 -6.60
C TYR A 436 -21.18 24.01 -7.45
N ALA A 437 -22.34 23.93 -6.85
CA ALA A 437 -23.61 23.70 -7.54
C ALA A 437 -24.69 24.65 -7.02
N LEU A 438 -25.45 25.21 -7.96
CA LEU A 438 -26.63 26.02 -7.65
C LEU A 438 -27.87 25.12 -7.61
N LYS A 439 -28.59 25.12 -6.48
CA LYS A 439 -29.93 24.54 -6.40
C LYS A 439 -30.95 25.58 -6.89
N ALA A 440 -31.31 25.52 -8.15
CA ALA A 440 -32.19 26.49 -8.78
C ALA A 440 -33.68 26.11 -8.73
N ASP A 441 -34.06 25.02 -8.00
CA ASP A 441 -35.42 24.50 -7.98
C ASP A 441 -36.47 25.52 -7.48
N LYS A 442 -36.05 26.45 -6.60
CA LYS A 442 -36.88 27.53 -6.06
C LYS A 442 -36.49 28.91 -6.60
N MET A 443 -35.77 28.97 -7.72
CA MET A 443 -35.30 30.20 -8.32
C MET A 443 -35.85 30.37 -9.72
N ALA A 444 -36.19 31.60 -10.08
CA ALA A 444 -36.56 31.98 -11.44
C ALA A 444 -35.33 32.41 -12.22
N LYS A 445 -35.14 31.86 -13.40
CA LYS A 445 -34.06 32.22 -14.32
C LYS A 445 -34.32 33.61 -14.92
N PHE A 446 -33.29 34.44 -15.03
CA PHE A 446 -33.39 35.69 -15.75
C PHE A 446 -33.54 35.45 -17.26
N MET A 447 -34.47 36.17 -17.89
CA MET A 447 -34.79 36.09 -19.31
C MET A 447 -34.46 37.38 -20.02
N ASP A 448 -34.11 37.28 -21.30
CA ASP A 448 -33.97 38.39 -22.27
C ASP A 448 -34.93 38.10 -23.43
N GLY A 449 -36.16 38.60 -23.32
CA GLY A 449 -37.27 38.17 -24.14
C GLY A 449 -37.63 36.71 -23.91
N THR A 450 -37.53 35.87 -24.95
CA THR A 450 -37.76 34.41 -24.89
C THR A 450 -36.49 33.62 -24.51
N ASP A 451 -35.33 34.21 -24.59
CA ASP A 451 -34.05 33.56 -24.39
C ASP A 451 -33.55 33.70 -22.94
N VAL A 452 -32.69 32.78 -22.54
CA VAL A 452 -32.02 32.89 -21.22
C VAL A 452 -31.04 34.06 -21.25
N TRP A 453 -31.18 34.98 -20.29
CA TRP A 453 -30.24 36.07 -20.13
C TRP A 453 -28.84 35.53 -19.86
N ARG A 454 -27.89 35.86 -20.73
CA ARG A 454 -26.47 35.53 -20.64
C ARG A 454 -25.63 36.71 -20.99
N LYS A 455 -24.58 36.97 -20.21
CA LYS A 455 -23.62 38.05 -20.50
C LYS A 455 -22.20 37.56 -20.39
N ALA A 456 -21.32 38.06 -21.21
CA ALA A 456 -19.87 37.85 -21.17
C ALA A 456 -19.21 39.14 -20.70
N LEU A 457 -18.57 39.08 -19.54
CA LEU A 457 -17.94 40.23 -18.88
C LEU A 457 -16.43 40.20 -19.09
N LYS A 458 -15.84 41.34 -19.39
CA LYS A 458 -14.39 41.62 -19.24
C LYS A 458 -14.12 42.06 -17.81
N VAL A 459 -12.85 41.99 -17.39
CA VAL A 459 -12.43 42.61 -16.15
C VAL A 459 -12.73 44.12 -16.18
N GLY A 460 -13.42 44.60 -15.16
CA GLY A 460 -13.91 45.96 -15.01
C GLY A 460 -15.33 46.19 -15.52
N ASP A 461 -15.93 45.27 -16.27
CA ASP A 461 -17.30 45.46 -16.77
C ASP A 461 -18.33 45.31 -15.65
N THR A 462 -19.34 46.16 -15.69
CA THR A 462 -20.53 46.12 -14.84
C THR A 462 -21.77 45.94 -15.72
N VAL A 463 -22.65 44.99 -15.37
CA VAL A 463 -23.91 44.76 -16.08
C VAL A 463 -25.08 44.86 -15.13
N GLN A 464 -26.16 45.52 -15.59
CA GLN A 464 -27.43 45.55 -14.86
C GLN A 464 -28.17 44.23 -15.01
N LEU A 465 -28.73 43.76 -13.91
CA LEU A 465 -29.52 42.54 -13.88
C LEU A 465 -30.93 42.80 -14.36
N PRO A 466 -31.59 41.86 -15.05
CA PRO A 466 -32.99 41.98 -15.43
C PRO A 466 -33.91 42.27 -14.24
N ASN A 467 -35.09 42.78 -14.55
CA ASN A 467 -36.12 43.11 -13.53
C ASN A 467 -35.69 44.13 -12.47
N GLY A 468 -34.58 44.87 -12.71
CA GLY A 468 -34.04 45.76 -11.71
C GLY A 468 -33.48 45.08 -10.46
N ALA A 469 -33.10 43.82 -10.57
CA ALA A 469 -32.61 42.99 -9.43
C ALA A 469 -31.25 43.44 -8.87
N GLY A 470 -30.57 44.40 -9.55
CA GLY A 470 -29.29 44.97 -9.13
C GLY A 470 -28.25 44.96 -10.23
N SER A 471 -26.98 44.82 -9.86
CA SER A 471 -25.86 44.77 -10.82
C SER A 471 -24.77 43.81 -10.38
N ILE A 472 -23.99 43.33 -11.35
CA ILE A 472 -22.79 42.51 -11.11
C ILE A 472 -21.60 43.14 -11.87
N THR A 473 -20.48 43.27 -11.14
CA THR A 473 -19.21 43.76 -11.67
C THR A 473 -18.19 42.63 -11.63
N PHE A 474 -17.42 42.45 -12.68
CA PHE A 474 -16.28 41.53 -12.71
C PHE A 474 -15.01 42.33 -12.38
N ASP A 475 -14.58 42.25 -11.10
CA ASP A 475 -13.51 43.13 -10.57
C ASP A 475 -12.11 42.67 -10.97
N GLY A 476 -11.88 41.35 -11.08
CA GLY A 476 -10.57 40.80 -11.36
C GLY A 476 -10.51 39.28 -11.27
N VAL A 477 -9.31 38.74 -11.31
CA VAL A 477 -9.08 37.29 -11.20
C VAL A 477 -7.96 37.02 -10.21
N LYS A 478 -8.24 36.22 -9.20
CA LYS A 478 -7.24 35.61 -8.33
C LYS A 478 -6.95 34.18 -8.76
N THR A 479 -5.83 33.64 -8.30
CA THR A 479 -5.56 32.22 -8.42
C THR A 479 -5.89 31.50 -7.10
N TRP A 480 -6.17 30.22 -7.20
CA TRP A 480 -6.28 29.34 -6.05
C TRP A 480 -5.39 28.11 -6.23
N ALA A 481 -4.97 27.55 -5.10
CA ALA A 481 -4.33 26.25 -5.08
C ALA A 481 -5.09 25.30 -4.14
N ASN A 482 -5.22 24.04 -4.56
CA ASN A 482 -5.73 22.98 -3.72
C ASN A 482 -4.55 22.30 -3.01
N PHE A 483 -4.56 22.36 -1.70
CA PHE A 483 -3.56 21.76 -0.85
C PHE A 483 -4.09 20.49 -0.21
N GLN A 484 -3.30 19.43 -0.27
CA GLN A 484 -3.52 18.22 0.48
C GLN A 484 -2.57 18.18 1.67
N VAL A 485 -3.14 18.21 2.86
CA VAL A 485 -2.45 17.99 4.13
C VAL A 485 -2.44 16.50 4.40
N ALA A 486 -1.27 15.91 4.64
CA ALA A 486 -1.16 14.47 4.88
C ALA A 486 -0.11 14.15 5.94
N SER A 487 -0.51 13.43 6.97
CA SER A 487 0.37 12.71 7.90
C SER A 487 0.08 11.22 7.75
N GLU A 488 1.09 10.46 7.37
CA GLU A 488 0.95 9.03 7.06
C GLU A 488 1.96 8.23 7.88
N PRO A 489 1.68 7.99 9.16
CA PRO A 489 2.51 7.14 10.01
C PRO A 489 2.55 5.73 9.43
N GLY A 490 3.70 5.08 9.57
CA GLY A 490 3.90 3.73 9.02
C GLY A 490 4.57 3.68 7.63
N LYS A 491 4.62 4.77 6.84
CA LYS A 491 5.29 4.77 5.53
C LYS A 491 6.75 4.31 5.59
N GLY A 492 7.52 4.82 6.56
CA GLY A 492 8.91 4.44 6.77
C GLY A 492 9.05 2.95 7.14
N LEU A 493 8.17 2.47 8.03
CA LEU A 493 8.11 1.06 8.40
C LEU A 493 7.74 0.18 7.21
N ALA A 494 6.77 0.60 6.37
CA ALA A 494 6.40 -0.12 5.16
C ALA A 494 7.59 -0.25 4.20
N LEU A 495 8.28 0.85 3.91
CA LEU A 495 9.46 0.84 3.04
C LEU A 495 10.56 -0.06 3.58
N PHE A 496 10.91 0.08 4.86
CA PHE A 496 11.91 -0.78 5.51
C PHE A 496 11.51 -2.26 5.42
N SER A 497 10.23 -2.57 5.69
CA SER A 497 9.71 -3.93 5.64
C SER A 497 9.73 -4.51 4.22
N VAL A 498 9.41 -3.73 3.19
CA VAL A 498 9.50 -4.19 1.79
C VAL A 498 10.94 -4.51 1.41
N VAL A 499 11.90 -3.65 1.76
CA VAL A 499 13.32 -3.90 1.51
C VAL A 499 13.79 -5.16 2.25
N ALA A 500 13.42 -5.30 3.53
CA ALA A 500 13.74 -6.48 4.33
C ALA A 500 13.11 -7.77 3.76
N ALA A 501 11.88 -7.70 3.22
CA ALA A 501 11.22 -8.82 2.56
C ALA A 501 12.00 -9.27 1.32
N ILE A 502 12.41 -8.34 0.47
CA ILE A 502 13.19 -8.64 -0.73
C ILE A 502 14.53 -9.27 -0.35
N LEU A 503 15.26 -8.68 0.61
CA LEU A 503 16.52 -9.24 1.10
C LEU A 503 16.33 -10.63 1.70
N GLY A 504 15.27 -10.84 2.50
CA GLY A 504 14.92 -12.13 3.07
C GLY A 504 14.64 -13.18 2.00
N LEU A 505 13.89 -12.81 0.96
CA LEU A 505 13.58 -13.69 -0.17
C LEU A 505 14.86 -14.05 -0.95
N VAL A 506 15.71 -13.09 -1.25
CA VAL A 506 17.00 -13.32 -1.92
C VAL A 506 17.86 -14.30 -1.11
N LEU A 507 18.02 -14.07 0.19
CA LEU A 507 18.77 -14.97 1.07
C LEU A 507 18.17 -16.38 1.09
N SER A 508 16.83 -16.48 1.15
CA SER A 508 16.13 -17.76 1.19
C SER A 508 16.27 -18.57 -0.10
N LEU A 509 16.32 -17.90 -1.26
CA LEU A 509 16.40 -18.58 -2.57
C LEU A 509 17.83 -18.91 -2.98
N PHE A 510 18.77 -17.98 -2.77
CA PHE A 510 20.14 -18.14 -3.27
C PHE A 510 21.05 -18.88 -2.30
N VAL A 511 20.81 -18.86 -1.00
CA VAL A 511 21.63 -19.59 -0.04
C VAL A 511 21.21 -21.03 0.04
N ARG A 512 22.12 -21.95 -0.22
CA ARG A 512 21.89 -23.39 -0.18
C ARG A 512 22.35 -23.97 1.14
N ARG A 513 21.50 -24.71 1.84
CA ARG A 513 21.87 -25.42 3.06
C ARG A 513 22.52 -26.75 2.69
N ARG A 514 23.74 -27.00 3.19
CA ARG A 514 24.57 -28.15 2.91
C ARG A 514 25.04 -28.79 4.20
N ARG A 515 25.01 -30.11 4.27
CA ARG A 515 25.62 -30.91 5.31
C ARG A 515 26.63 -31.84 4.68
N MET A 516 27.79 -31.96 5.32
CA MET A 516 28.83 -32.90 4.95
C MET A 516 29.31 -33.59 6.21
N TRP A 517 29.65 -34.85 6.07
CA TRP A 517 30.22 -35.66 7.14
C TRP A 517 31.45 -36.37 6.60
N VAL A 518 32.48 -36.44 7.39
CA VAL A 518 33.70 -37.21 7.13
C VAL A 518 33.91 -38.14 8.30
N ARG A 519 34.12 -39.41 8.05
CA ARG A 519 34.48 -40.43 9.02
C ARG A 519 35.82 -41.05 8.60
N ALA A 520 36.74 -41.24 9.53
CA ALA A 520 37.98 -41.94 9.31
C ALA A 520 38.16 -42.88 10.50
N VAL A 521 38.18 -44.19 10.24
CA VAL A 521 38.30 -45.25 11.23
C VAL A 521 39.29 -46.29 10.78
N GLU A 522 40.01 -46.91 11.73
CA GLU A 522 40.91 -48.03 11.44
C GLU A 522 40.06 -49.26 11.04
N GLY A 523 40.35 -49.83 9.88
CA GLY A 523 39.74 -51.04 9.33
C GLY A 523 40.39 -52.31 9.89
N PRO A 524 39.75 -53.48 9.62
CA PRO A 524 40.27 -54.79 10.10
C PRO A 524 41.68 -55.12 9.61
N ASP A 525 42.11 -54.55 8.49
CA ASP A 525 43.41 -54.81 7.85
C ASP A 525 44.48 -53.77 8.24
N GLY A 526 44.24 -52.94 9.24
CA GLY A 526 45.17 -51.91 9.69
C GLY A 526 45.25 -50.66 8.80
N HIS A 527 44.38 -50.58 7.77
CA HIS A 527 44.25 -49.41 6.90
C HIS A 527 43.12 -48.52 7.38
N THR A 528 43.26 -47.22 7.17
CA THR A 528 42.19 -46.27 7.48
C THR A 528 41.13 -46.30 6.44
N VAL A 529 39.88 -46.55 6.84
CA VAL A 529 38.69 -46.42 6.01
C VAL A 529 38.16 -45.01 6.12
N VAL A 530 38.13 -44.28 5.00
CA VAL A 530 37.57 -42.94 4.93
C VAL A 530 36.24 -42.97 4.24
N GLU A 531 35.21 -42.41 4.89
CA GLU A 531 33.88 -42.24 4.33
C GLU A 531 33.54 -40.75 4.32
N VAL A 532 33.05 -40.25 3.18
CA VAL A 532 32.54 -38.90 3.00
C VAL A 532 31.11 -38.97 2.53
N GLY A 533 30.22 -38.21 3.19
CA GLY A 533 28.83 -38.15 2.81
C GLY A 533 28.31 -36.72 2.77
N GLY A 534 27.44 -36.43 1.80
CA GLY A 534 26.80 -35.14 1.60
C GLY A 534 25.29 -35.24 1.60
N LEU A 535 24.63 -34.23 2.18
CA LEU A 535 23.18 -34.07 2.17
C LEU A 535 22.79 -32.63 1.86
N ALA A 536 21.90 -32.45 0.88
CA ALA A 536 21.23 -31.20 0.58
C ALA A 536 19.74 -31.33 0.82
N ARG A 537 19.11 -30.29 1.33
CA ARG A 537 17.66 -30.26 1.57
C ARG A 537 16.83 -30.02 0.30
N THR A 538 17.50 -29.72 -0.83
CA THR A 538 16.87 -29.45 -2.13
C THR A 538 17.56 -30.28 -3.18
N GLU A 539 16.85 -31.04 -3.98
CA GLU A 539 17.35 -31.75 -5.15
C GLU A 539 17.82 -30.76 -6.23
N GLY A 540 18.85 -31.10 -7.00
CA GLY A 540 19.25 -30.32 -8.17
C GLY A 540 20.22 -29.16 -7.94
N GLY A 541 21.24 -29.31 -7.10
CA GLY A 541 22.13 -28.19 -6.85
C GLY A 541 23.63 -28.48 -6.77
N GLY A 542 24.20 -29.41 -7.58
CA GLY A 542 25.64 -29.65 -7.59
C GLY A 542 26.21 -30.18 -6.26
N LEU A 543 25.39 -30.93 -5.48
CA LEU A 543 25.87 -31.57 -4.24
C LEU A 543 26.91 -32.62 -4.55
N GLY A 544 26.69 -33.45 -5.58
CA GLY A 544 27.61 -34.48 -6.02
C GLY A 544 28.97 -33.89 -6.42
N GLU A 545 28.95 -32.84 -7.23
CA GLU A 545 30.17 -32.10 -7.63
C GLU A 545 30.91 -31.51 -6.43
N GLU A 546 30.20 -30.85 -5.51
CA GLU A 546 30.80 -30.26 -4.31
C GLU A 546 31.43 -31.32 -3.38
N VAL A 547 30.78 -32.49 -3.24
CA VAL A 547 31.30 -33.62 -2.48
C VAL A 547 32.50 -34.24 -3.20
N GLN A 548 32.42 -34.40 -4.53
CA GLN A 548 33.54 -34.94 -5.32
C GLN A 548 34.78 -34.06 -5.26
N GLU A 549 34.63 -32.74 -5.48
CA GLU A 549 35.73 -31.78 -5.32
C GLU A 549 36.35 -31.83 -3.91
N PHE A 550 35.50 -32.05 -2.89
CA PHE A 550 36.00 -32.20 -1.52
C PHE A 550 36.78 -33.50 -1.32
N VAL A 551 36.25 -34.61 -1.88
CA VAL A 551 36.90 -35.94 -1.84
C VAL A 551 38.22 -35.90 -2.56
N ASP A 552 38.31 -35.27 -3.75
CA ASP A 552 39.53 -35.18 -4.52
C ASP A 552 40.63 -34.38 -3.75
N ALA A 553 40.24 -33.24 -3.15
CA ALA A 553 41.12 -32.48 -2.29
C ALA A 553 41.60 -33.24 -1.04
N LEU A 554 40.76 -34.12 -0.50
CA LEU A 554 41.11 -34.95 0.65
C LEU A 554 42.00 -36.14 0.26
N ARG A 555 41.80 -36.72 -0.94
CA ARG A 555 42.63 -37.79 -1.52
C ARG A 555 44.04 -37.35 -1.86
N GLU A 556 44.25 -36.08 -2.22
CA GLU A 556 45.60 -35.54 -2.40
C GLU A 556 46.45 -35.65 -1.12
N ALA A 557 45.81 -35.49 0.05
CA ALA A 557 46.45 -35.59 1.37
C ALA A 557 46.41 -37.00 1.98
N ALA A 558 45.49 -37.83 1.55
CA ALA A 558 45.30 -39.22 2.01
C ALA A 558 45.01 -40.13 0.78
N PRO A 559 46.06 -40.48 -0.02
CA PRO A 559 45.89 -41.24 -1.25
C PRO A 559 45.21 -42.60 -1.01
N ALA A 560 44.35 -42.97 -1.97
CA ALA A 560 43.71 -44.29 -1.96
C ALA A 560 44.74 -45.41 -2.20
N ASN A 561 44.67 -46.49 -1.42
CA ASN A 561 45.44 -47.69 -1.69
C ASN A 561 44.88 -48.33 -2.98
N SER A 562 45.75 -49.02 -3.77
CA SER A 562 45.49 -49.49 -5.14
C SER A 562 44.36 -50.56 -5.27
N SER A 563 43.67 -50.93 -4.19
CA SER A 563 42.57 -51.89 -4.19
C SER A 563 41.33 -51.31 -3.56
N GLY A 564 40.38 -50.91 -4.38
CA GLY A 564 38.98 -50.74 -3.98
C GLY A 564 38.42 -49.32 -3.86
N THR A 565 38.11 -48.68 -4.98
CA THR A 565 37.28 -47.47 -5.00
C THR A 565 35.85 -47.83 -5.40
N LYS A 566 34.86 -47.67 -4.52
CA LYS A 566 33.42 -47.69 -4.89
C LYS A 566 32.92 -46.26 -4.82
N VAL A 567 32.66 -45.67 -5.98
CA VAL A 567 31.89 -44.42 -6.14
C VAL A 567 30.50 -44.81 -6.62
N LYS A 568 29.46 -44.37 -5.96
CA LYS A 568 28.09 -44.52 -6.42
C LYS A 568 27.69 -43.20 -7.07
N GLU A 569 27.43 -43.23 -8.41
CA GLU A 569 26.80 -42.17 -9.18
C GLU A 569 25.35 -41.96 -8.77
#